data_6845a826b8399d54285e8b72c9b1a329
#
_entry.id   6845a826b8399d54285e8b72c9b1a329
#
_cell.length_a   1.000
_cell.length_b   1.000
_cell.length_c   1.000
_cell.angle_alpha   90.00
_cell.angle_beta   90.00
_cell.angle_gamma   90.00
#
_symmetry.space_group_name_H-M   'P 1'
#
loop_
_entity.id
_entity.type
_entity.pdbx_description
1 polymer ?
#
loop_
_entity_poly.entity_id
_entity_poly.type
_entity_poly.pdbx_seq_one_letter_code
_entity_poly.pdbx_strand_id
1 'polypeptide(L)'
;RKDYEKMIQLEPLLEVSHWRLGITYFYLGLFKKAAHQFEIYHQHDAVDRENGIWRFMSQVQQSGVVEARQNLIKYKQSDRPPYPWLYDLFKGEIQPPVLFARIHQAKYPKAYHSRVLFHAYLYVGIYLEMVEGKITEAEKHLAQAVSNEYGRTTGTYMWQVARIHYQQIQKHARINLPR
;
A
#
# COMPACT_ATOMS: atom_id res chain seq x y z
N ARG A 1 -4.98 -5.67 16.85
CA ARG A 1 -6.11 -6.42 16.29
C ARG A 1 -7.27 -6.49 17.26
N LYS A 2 -7.06 -7.07 18.44
CA LYS A 2 -8.12 -7.25 19.45
C LYS A 2 -8.84 -5.93 19.77
N ASP A 3 -8.10 -4.82 19.88
CA ASP A 3 -8.67 -3.50 20.18
C ASP A 3 -9.57 -3.00 19.03
N TYR A 4 -9.15 -3.16 17.77
CA TYR A 4 -9.96 -2.80 16.60
C TYR A 4 -11.22 -3.68 16.47
N GLU A 5 -11.09 -4.99 16.66
CA GLU A 5 -12.25 -5.90 16.69
C GLU A 5 -13.21 -5.52 17.85
N LYS A 6 -12.67 -5.11 19.00
CA LYS A 6 -13.47 -4.64 20.13
C LYS A 6 -14.17 -3.31 19.84
N MET A 7 -13.51 -2.38 19.14
CA MET A 7 -14.15 -1.13 18.70
C MET A 7 -15.36 -1.40 17.82
N ILE A 8 -15.25 -2.31 16.85
CA ILE A 8 -16.37 -2.70 15.97
C ILE A 8 -17.48 -3.39 16.76
N GLN A 9 -17.15 -4.23 17.76
CA GLN A 9 -18.16 -4.84 18.63
C GLN A 9 -18.96 -3.81 19.41
N LEU A 10 -18.32 -2.72 19.84
CA LEU A 10 -18.97 -1.64 20.61
C LEU A 10 -19.76 -0.68 19.69
N GLU A 11 -19.26 -0.44 18.50
CA GLU A 11 -19.84 0.46 17.50
C GLU A 11 -19.77 -0.20 16.11
N PRO A 12 -20.76 -1.05 15.73
CA PRO A 12 -20.73 -1.82 14.47
C PRO A 12 -20.63 -0.98 13.21
N LEU A 13 -21.11 0.26 13.22
CA LEU A 13 -21.03 1.17 12.08
C LEU A 13 -19.60 1.56 11.71
N LEU A 14 -18.65 1.37 12.62
CA LEU A 14 -17.22 1.61 12.33
C LEU A 14 -16.62 0.57 11.38
N GLU A 15 -17.23 -0.60 11.22
CA GLU A 15 -16.69 -1.68 10.38
C GLU A 15 -16.44 -1.22 8.95
N VAL A 16 -17.39 -0.51 8.35
CA VAL A 16 -17.31 -0.08 6.94
C VAL A 16 -16.17 0.91 6.69
N SER A 17 -15.75 1.69 7.68
CA SER A 17 -14.68 2.69 7.57
C SER A 17 -13.34 2.24 8.16
N HIS A 18 -13.24 1.01 8.68
CA HIS A 18 -12.11 0.59 9.51
C HIS A 18 -10.93 0.01 8.70
N TRP A 19 -10.37 0.77 7.74
CA TRP A 19 -9.24 0.35 6.90
C TRP A 19 -7.99 -0.10 7.69
N ARG A 20 -7.75 0.49 8.90
CA ARG A 20 -6.62 0.09 9.76
C ARG A 20 -6.71 -1.36 10.22
N LEU A 21 -7.92 -1.89 10.39
CA LEU A 21 -8.12 -3.31 10.69
C LEU A 21 -7.72 -4.17 9.50
N GLY A 22 -8.05 -3.74 8.27
CA GLY A 22 -7.62 -4.41 7.04
C GLY A 22 -6.09 -4.52 6.94
N ILE A 23 -5.36 -3.41 7.18
CA ILE A 23 -3.89 -3.41 7.23
C ILE A 23 -3.38 -4.34 8.35
N THR A 24 -4.01 -4.31 9.51
CA THR A 24 -3.64 -5.20 10.62
C THR A 24 -3.81 -6.67 10.25
N TYR A 25 -4.91 -7.05 9.61
CA TYR A 25 -5.11 -8.40 9.10
C TYR A 25 -4.05 -8.81 8.08
N PHE A 26 -3.68 -7.89 7.17
CA PHE A 26 -2.64 -8.14 6.17
C PHE A 26 -1.31 -8.53 6.83
N TYR A 27 -0.81 -7.71 7.77
CA TYR A 27 0.47 -7.99 8.45
C TYR A 27 0.43 -9.17 9.43
N LEU A 28 -0.76 -9.69 9.76
CA LEU A 28 -0.95 -10.94 10.50
C LEU A 28 -1.10 -12.16 9.60
N GLY A 29 -0.97 -12.02 8.27
CA GLY A 29 -1.17 -13.11 7.32
C GLY A 29 -2.63 -13.54 7.14
N LEU A 30 -3.58 -12.78 7.67
CA LEU A 30 -5.01 -13.05 7.57
C LEU A 30 -5.60 -12.46 6.27
N PHE A 31 -4.99 -12.81 5.13
CA PHE A 31 -5.21 -12.14 3.85
C PHE A 31 -6.66 -12.16 3.38
N LYS A 32 -7.41 -13.26 3.63
CA LYS A 32 -8.84 -13.31 3.30
C LYS A 32 -9.65 -12.27 4.08
N LYS A 33 -9.36 -12.10 5.38
CA LYS A 33 -10.00 -11.07 6.19
C LYS A 33 -9.59 -9.67 5.77
N ALA A 34 -8.31 -9.48 5.41
CA ALA A 34 -7.81 -8.20 4.91
C ALA A 34 -8.52 -7.80 3.61
N ALA A 35 -8.57 -8.68 2.61
CA ALA A 35 -9.25 -8.42 1.35
C ALA A 35 -10.73 -8.06 1.55
N HIS A 36 -11.42 -8.80 2.41
CA HIS A 36 -12.83 -8.54 2.75
C HIS A 36 -13.02 -7.18 3.43
N GLN A 37 -12.14 -6.80 4.38
CA GLN A 37 -12.22 -5.51 5.05
C GLN A 37 -12.07 -4.33 4.08
N PHE A 38 -11.17 -4.44 3.09
CA PHE A 38 -11.00 -3.42 2.06
C PHE A 38 -12.14 -3.41 1.03
N GLU A 39 -12.81 -4.54 0.80
CA GLU A 39 -14.01 -4.61 -0.02
C GLU A 39 -15.21 -3.91 0.64
N ILE A 40 -15.41 -4.13 1.95
CA ILE A 40 -16.41 -3.38 2.73
C ILE A 40 -16.10 -1.89 2.69
N TYR A 41 -14.83 -1.49 2.91
CA TYR A 41 -14.43 -0.10 2.86
C TYR A 41 -14.72 0.57 1.51
N HIS A 42 -14.59 -0.14 0.40
CA HIS A 42 -14.92 0.40 -0.92
C HIS A 42 -16.39 0.80 -1.06
N GLN A 43 -17.29 0.22 -0.29
CA GLN A 43 -18.69 0.65 -0.22
C GLN A 43 -18.85 1.97 0.54
N HIS A 44 -17.94 2.27 1.47
CA HIS A 44 -17.89 3.52 2.21
C HIS A 44 -17.20 4.64 1.41
N ASP A 45 -16.07 4.33 0.77
CA ASP A 45 -15.32 5.26 -0.08
C ASP A 45 -14.96 4.59 -1.41
N ALA A 46 -15.76 4.90 -2.45
CA ALA A 46 -15.60 4.38 -3.80
C ALA A 46 -14.53 5.11 -4.63
N VAL A 47 -13.80 6.06 -4.05
CA VAL A 47 -12.74 6.83 -4.72
C VAL A 47 -11.35 6.38 -4.30
N ASP A 48 -11.17 6.01 -3.04
CA ASP A 48 -9.87 5.72 -2.43
C ASP A 48 -9.20 4.47 -3.02
N ARG A 49 -8.26 4.70 -3.95
CA ARG A 49 -7.45 3.63 -4.57
C ARG A 49 -6.43 3.02 -3.64
N GLU A 50 -6.04 3.71 -2.56
CA GLU A 50 -5.13 3.16 -1.57
C GLU A 50 -5.70 1.87 -0.96
N ASN A 51 -6.99 1.86 -0.64
CA ASN A 51 -7.68 0.67 -0.13
C ASN A 51 -7.81 -0.43 -1.20
N GLY A 52 -8.02 -0.05 -2.45
CA GLY A 52 -8.01 -1.01 -3.58
C GLY A 52 -6.64 -1.67 -3.78
N ILE A 53 -5.54 -0.94 -3.57
CA ILE A 53 -4.18 -1.49 -3.59
C ILE A 53 -3.99 -2.50 -2.45
N TRP A 54 -4.41 -2.19 -1.23
CA TRP A 54 -4.34 -3.12 -0.10
C TRP A 54 -5.18 -4.39 -0.32
N ARG A 55 -6.37 -4.24 -0.91
CA ARG A 55 -7.20 -5.39 -1.31
C ARG A 55 -6.46 -6.25 -2.32
N PHE A 56 -5.90 -5.65 -3.37
CA PHE A 56 -5.11 -6.34 -4.39
C PHE A 56 -3.93 -7.11 -3.76
N MET A 57 -3.11 -6.45 -2.94
CA MET A 57 -1.99 -7.11 -2.28
C MET A 57 -2.42 -8.29 -1.41
N SER A 58 -3.56 -8.16 -0.73
CA SER A 58 -4.15 -9.25 0.04
C SER A 58 -4.55 -10.43 -0.85
N GLN A 59 -5.10 -10.15 -2.03
CA GLN A 59 -5.46 -11.18 -3.02
C GLN A 59 -4.23 -11.82 -3.67
N VAL A 60 -3.16 -11.05 -3.94
CA VAL A 60 -1.89 -11.61 -4.43
C VAL A 60 -1.37 -12.70 -3.49
N GLN A 61 -1.46 -12.50 -2.19
CA GLN A 61 -1.05 -13.48 -1.18
C GLN A 61 -1.97 -14.73 -1.10
N GLN A 62 -3.19 -14.63 -1.61
CA GLN A 62 -4.15 -15.74 -1.61
C GLN A 62 -4.08 -16.56 -2.89
N SER A 63 -4.02 -15.92 -4.04
CA SER A 63 -4.27 -16.54 -5.35
C SER A 63 -3.28 -16.10 -6.44
N GLY A 64 -2.31 -15.27 -6.10
CA GLY A 64 -1.29 -14.81 -7.04
C GLY A 64 -1.70 -13.57 -7.84
N VAL A 65 -0.70 -13.02 -8.55
CA VAL A 65 -0.81 -11.72 -9.24
C VAL A 65 -1.85 -11.74 -10.37
N VAL A 66 -1.91 -12.82 -11.13
CA VAL A 66 -2.79 -12.91 -12.32
C VAL A 66 -4.26 -12.81 -11.90
N GLU A 67 -4.66 -13.62 -10.93
CA GLU A 67 -6.04 -13.63 -10.43
C GLU A 67 -6.37 -12.31 -9.71
N ALA A 68 -5.44 -11.77 -8.92
CA ALA A 68 -5.63 -10.50 -8.24
C ALA A 68 -5.87 -9.35 -9.23
N ARG A 69 -5.16 -9.33 -10.38
CA ARG A 69 -5.38 -8.33 -11.45
C ARG A 69 -6.75 -8.46 -12.10
N GLN A 70 -7.24 -9.66 -12.34
CA GLN A 70 -8.59 -9.87 -12.88
C GLN A 70 -9.68 -9.33 -11.95
N ASN A 71 -9.42 -9.35 -10.65
CA ASN A 71 -10.34 -8.91 -9.61
C ASN A 71 -10.11 -7.46 -9.13
N LEU A 72 -9.30 -6.67 -9.84
CA LEU A 72 -9.06 -5.27 -9.49
C LEU A 72 -10.37 -4.45 -9.51
N ILE A 73 -10.54 -3.61 -8.49
CA ILE A 73 -11.68 -2.70 -8.41
C ILE A 73 -11.64 -1.70 -9.56
N LYS A 74 -12.75 -1.47 -10.22
CA LYS A 74 -12.90 -0.48 -11.29
C LYS A 74 -13.38 0.83 -10.72
N TYR A 75 -12.49 1.82 -10.63
CA TYR A 75 -12.82 3.16 -10.15
C TYR A 75 -13.37 4.04 -11.26
N LYS A 76 -14.47 4.74 -10.99
CA LYS A 76 -15.12 5.65 -11.94
C LYS A 76 -14.67 7.11 -11.76
N GLN A 77 -14.25 7.48 -10.56
CA GLN A 77 -13.86 8.83 -10.21
C GLN A 77 -12.34 8.97 -10.08
N SER A 78 -11.84 10.18 -10.22
CA SER A 78 -10.43 10.50 -9.98
C SER A 78 -10.11 10.49 -8.50
N ASP A 79 -8.87 10.14 -8.17
CA ASP A 79 -8.31 10.20 -6.82
C ASP A 79 -7.11 11.15 -6.77
N ARG A 80 -6.63 11.45 -5.58
CA ARG A 80 -5.44 12.27 -5.34
C ARG A 80 -4.15 11.58 -5.82
N PRO A 81 -3.15 12.32 -6.34
CA PRO A 81 -1.82 11.77 -6.61
C PRO A 81 -1.15 11.22 -5.34
N PRO A 82 -0.36 10.14 -5.46
CA PRO A 82 -0.01 9.41 -6.68
C PRO A 82 -0.94 8.22 -7.00
N TYR A 83 -2.06 8.06 -6.31
CA TYR A 83 -2.86 6.84 -6.33
C TYR A 83 -3.42 6.44 -7.72
N PRO A 84 -3.84 7.34 -8.62
CA PRO A 84 -4.20 6.94 -9.98
C PRO A 84 -3.03 6.25 -10.70
N TRP A 85 -1.83 6.80 -10.61
CA TRP A 85 -0.63 6.24 -11.26
C TRP A 85 -0.13 4.97 -10.57
N LEU A 86 -0.24 4.89 -9.24
CA LEU A 86 0.02 3.65 -8.51
C LEU A 86 -0.94 2.56 -8.95
N TYR A 87 -2.21 2.90 -9.14
CA TYR A 87 -3.20 1.93 -9.58
C TYR A 87 -2.90 1.40 -11.00
N ASP A 88 -2.44 2.27 -11.93
CA ASP A 88 -1.94 1.86 -13.25
C ASP A 88 -0.72 0.92 -13.13
N LEU A 89 0.17 1.16 -12.16
CA LEU A 89 1.31 0.28 -11.87
C LEU A 89 0.81 -1.11 -11.41
N PHE A 90 -0.13 -1.17 -10.47
CA PHE A 90 -0.66 -2.44 -9.95
C PHE A 90 -1.46 -3.22 -10.99
N LYS A 91 -2.12 -2.52 -11.92
CA LYS A 91 -2.70 -3.15 -13.12
C LYS A 91 -1.65 -3.76 -14.05
N GLY A 92 -0.42 -3.25 -14.03
CA GLY A 92 0.65 -3.62 -14.96
C GLY A 92 0.66 -2.78 -16.23
N GLU A 93 -0.04 -1.65 -16.27
CA GLU A 93 -0.12 -0.74 -17.41
C GLU A 93 1.10 0.19 -17.53
N ILE A 94 1.79 0.45 -16.42
CA ILE A 94 3.03 1.24 -16.39
C ILE A 94 4.08 0.56 -15.50
N GLN A 95 5.33 1.04 -15.63
CA GLN A 95 6.47 0.61 -14.82
C GLN A 95 6.86 1.72 -13.81
N PRO A 96 7.59 1.39 -12.72
CA PRO A 96 8.01 2.37 -11.71
C PRO A 96 8.69 3.63 -12.26
N PRO A 97 9.60 3.57 -13.26
CA PRO A 97 10.22 4.78 -13.82
C PRO A 97 9.20 5.75 -14.42
N VAL A 98 8.15 5.23 -15.07
CA VAL A 98 7.09 6.07 -15.66
C VAL A 98 6.29 6.79 -14.58
N LEU A 99 5.98 6.09 -13.47
CA LEU A 99 5.30 6.69 -12.32
C LEU A 99 6.10 7.86 -11.74
N PHE A 100 7.40 7.66 -11.48
CA PHE A 100 8.26 8.71 -10.94
C PHE A 100 8.45 9.87 -11.92
N ALA A 101 8.56 9.60 -13.23
CA ALA A 101 8.61 10.64 -14.25
C ALA A 101 7.36 11.54 -14.22
N ARG A 102 6.16 10.94 -14.12
CA ARG A 102 4.90 11.70 -13.97
C ARG A 102 4.89 12.58 -12.72
N ILE A 103 5.38 12.06 -11.58
CA ILE A 103 5.48 12.83 -10.33
C ILE A 103 6.43 14.03 -10.49
N HIS A 104 7.59 13.84 -11.11
CA HIS A 104 8.57 14.91 -11.29
C HIS A 104 8.12 15.97 -12.33
N GLN A 105 7.35 15.57 -13.33
CA GLN A 105 6.76 16.49 -14.29
C GLN A 105 5.64 17.34 -13.69
N ALA A 106 4.94 16.83 -12.69
CA ALA A 106 3.88 17.53 -12.00
C ALA A 106 4.50 18.60 -11.07
N LYS A 107 4.23 19.87 -11.36
CA LYS A 107 4.78 21.02 -10.62
C LYS A 107 4.04 21.22 -9.28
N TYR A 108 4.22 20.30 -8.35
CA TYR A 108 3.63 20.41 -7.01
C TYR A 108 4.44 21.36 -6.10
N PRO A 109 3.78 22.05 -5.15
CA PRO A 109 4.48 22.70 -4.04
C PRO A 109 5.33 21.71 -3.26
N LYS A 110 6.50 22.12 -2.74
CA LYS A 110 7.50 21.24 -2.10
C LYS A 110 6.91 20.28 -1.07
N ALA A 111 6.08 20.76 -0.16
CA ALA A 111 5.48 19.92 0.88
C ALA A 111 4.54 18.84 0.31
N TYR A 112 3.73 19.22 -0.69
CA TYR A 112 2.84 18.28 -1.35
C TYR A 112 3.60 17.26 -2.21
N HIS A 113 4.65 17.70 -2.90
CA HIS A 113 5.55 16.83 -3.66
C HIS A 113 6.22 15.77 -2.75
N SER A 114 6.71 16.19 -1.57
CA SER A 114 7.25 15.27 -0.57
C SER A 114 6.24 14.22 -0.13
N ARG A 115 4.98 14.64 0.10
CA ARG A 115 3.87 13.71 0.43
C ARG A 115 3.61 12.71 -0.71
N VAL A 116 3.52 13.19 -1.95
CA VAL A 116 3.28 12.33 -3.13
C VAL A 116 4.41 11.32 -3.29
N LEU A 117 5.68 11.76 -3.15
CA LEU A 117 6.86 10.87 -3.21
C LEU A 117 6.87 9.85 -2.08
N PHE A 118 6.47 10.22 -0.86
CA PHE A 118 6.38 9.28 0.26
C PHE A 118 5.48 8.07 -0.10
N HIS A 119 4.27 8.33 -0.56
CA HIS A 119 3.34 7.27 -0.93
C HIS A 119 3.83 6.49 -2.16
N ALA A 120 4.42 7.18 -3.15
CA ALA A 120 5.00 6.51 -4.31
C ALA A 120 6.11 5.52 -3.91
N TYR A 121 7.07 5.96 -3.10
CA TYR A 121 8.15 5.08 -2.64
C TYR A 121 7.64 3.89 -1.82
N LEU A 122 6.69 4.11 -0.91
CA LEU A 122 6.09 3.03 -0.13
C LEU A 122 5.46 1.97 -1.02
N TYR A 123 4.55 2.38 -1.90
CA TYR A 123 3.77 1.43 -2.70
C TYR A 123 4.56 0.81 -3.86
N VAL A 124 5.53 1.53 -4.43
CA VAL A 124 6.47 0.94 -5.40
C VAL A 124 7.37 -0.09 -4.71
N GLY A 125 7.84 0.18 -3.49
CA GLY A 125 8.60 -0.80 -2.72
C GLY A 125 7.80 -2.09 -2.50
N ILE A 126 6.56 -1.99 -2.02
CA ILE A 126 5.69 -3.14 -1.81
C ILE A 126 5.38 -3.86 -3.14
N TYR A 127 5.15 -3.12 -4.23
CA TYR A 127 4.92 -3.68 -5.56
C TYR A 127 6.12 -4.52 -6.05
N LEU A 128 7.32 -3.97 -5.95
CA LEU A 128 8.54 -4.65 -6.37
C LEU A 128 8.78 -5.94 -5.58
N GLU A 129 8.50 -5.92 -4.27
CA GLU A 129 8.60 -7.13 -3.45
C GLU A 129 7.55 -8.17 -3.82
N MET A 130 6.28 -7.80 -3.76
CA MET A 130 5.17 -8.75 -3.79
C MET A 130 4.75 -9.18 -5.20
N VAL A 131 4.95 -8.32 -6.21
CA VAL A 131 4.51 -8.57 -7.58
C VAL A 131 5.67 -9.02 -8.47
N GLU A 132 6.85 -8.40 -8.29
CA GLU A 132 8.00 -8.66 -9.15
C GLU A 132 9.10 -9.50 -8.48
N GLY A 133 9.04 -9.74 -7.16
CA GLY A 133 10.06 -10.48 -6.42
C GLY A 133 11.42 -9.79 -6.34
N LYS A 134 11.49 -8.49 -6.63
CA LYS A 134 12.73 -7.68 -6.69
C LYS A 134 13.08 -7.10 -5.32
N ILE A 135 13.51 -7.96 -4.40
CA ILE A 135 13.72 -7.63 -2.99
C ILE A 135 14.71 -6.47 -2.77
N THR A 136 15.86 -6.49 -3.47
CA THR A 136 16.88 -5.44 -3.34
C THR A 136 16.38 -4.07 -3.81
N GLU A 137 15.63 -4.03 -4.90
CA GLU A 137 15.04 -2.78 -5.40
C GLU A 137 13.91 -2.30 -4.49
N ALA A 138 13.09 -3.21 -4.01
CA ALA A 138 12.03 -2.94 -3.04
C ALA A 138 12.58 -2.30 -1.76
N GLU A 139 13.67 -2.86 -1.21
CA GLU A 139 14.34 -2.32 -0.01
C GLU A 139 14.80 -0.88 -0.21
N LYS A 140 15.38 -0.55 -1.37
CA LYS A 140 15.81 0.83 -1.70
C LYS A 140 14.64 1.81 -1.69
N HIS A 141 13.50 1.44 -2.28
CA HIS A 141 12.31 2.29 -2.31
C HIS A 141 11.69 2.45 -0.91
N LEU A 142 11.62 1.38 -0.13
CA LEU A 142 11.14 1.43 1.26
C LEU A 142 12.03 2.29 2.15
N ALA A 143 13.37 2.24 1.96
CA ALA A 143 14.30 3.13 2.63
C ALA A 143 14.02 4.61 2.32
N GLN A 144 13.72 4.94 1.05
CA GLN A 144 13.32 6.29 0.64
C GLN A 144 11.99 6.72 1.30
N ALA A 145 11.01 5.82 1.40
CA ALA A 145 9.76 6.10 2.09
C ALA A 145 9.99 6.40 3.58
N VAL A 146 10.79 5.58 4.27
CA VAL A 146 11.08 5.74 5.70
C VAL A 146 11.85 7.03 5.99
N SER A 147 12.81 7.40 5.13
CA SER A 147 13.63 8.61 5.27
C SER A 147 12.94 9.89 4.77
N ASN A 148 11.79 9.78 4.11
CA ASN A 148 11.08 10.91 3.52
C ASN A 148 10.67 11.95 4.57
N GLU A 149 10.88 13.24 4.26
CA GLU A 149 10.61 14.37 5.16
C GLU A 149 9.16 14.41 5.63
N TYR A 150 8.18 14.29 4.70
CA TYR A 150 6.76 14.29 5.04
C TYR A 150 6.42 13.16 6.02
N GLY A 151 6.87 11.95 5.75
CA GLY A 151 6.61 10.80 6.63
C GLY A 151 7.18 11.00 8.04
N ARG A 152 8.43 11.43 8.15
CA ARG A 152 9.14 11.64 9.41
C ARG A 152 8.55 12.76 10.27
N THR A 153 8.17 13.86 9.63
CA THR A 153 7.66 15.04 10.36
C THR A 153 6.21 14.89 10.78
N THR A 154 5.40 14.17 10.00
CA THR A 154 3.98 13.99 10.31
C THR A 154 3.69 12.74 11.15
N GLY A 155 4.58 11.75 11.12
CA GLY A 155 4.40 10.49 11.86
C GLY A 155 3.12 9.74 11.51
N THR A 156 2.61 9.89 10.28
CA THR A 156 1.32 9.31 9.87
C THR A 156 1.28 7.80 10.06
N TYR A 157 0.08 7.23 10.12
CA TYR A 157 -0.09 5.79 10.22
C TYR A 157 0.64 5.05 9.08
N MET A 158 0.57 5.57 7.86
CA MET A 158 1.27 4.95 6.71
C MET A 158 2.79 5.04 6.81
N TRP A 159 3.35 6.03 7.51
CA TRP A 159 4.77 6.04 7.80
C TRP A 159 5.18 4.94 8.80
N GLN A 160 4.34 4.66 9.80
CA GLN A 160 4.57 3.52 10.69
C GLN A 160 4.50 2.19 9.91
N VAL A 161 3.54 2.07 8.98
CA VAL A 161 3.45 0.93 8.06
C VAL A 161 4.72 0.78 7.23
N ALA A 162 5.22 1.88 6.64
CA ALA A 162 6.47 1.87 5.86
C ALA A 162 7.66 1.36 6.70
N ARG A 163 7.79 1.79 7.95
CA ARG A 163 8.84 1.34 8.87
C ARG A 163 8.74 -0.15 9.17
N ILE A 164 7.54 -0.65 9.45
CA ILE A 164 7.31 -2.07 9.74
C ILE A 164 7.67 -2.90 8.50
N HIS A 165 7.20 -2.50 7.32
CA HIS A 165 7.46 -3.21 6.07
C HIS A 165 8.96 -3.24 5.73
N TYR A 166 9.65 -2.09 5.86
CA TYR A 166 11.09 -1.99 5.67
C TYR A 166 11.88 -2.90 6.63
N GLN A 167 11.48 -2.97 7.90
CA GLN A 167 12.12 -3.88 8.86
C GLN A 167 11.90 -5.36 8.51
N GLN A 168 10.73 -5.70 7.96
CA GLN A 168 10.44 -7.08 7.55
C GLN A 168 11.29 -7.47 6.35
N ILE A 169 11.38 -6.65 5.31
CA ILE A 169 12.17 -6.94 4.12
C ILE A 169 13.67 -7.09 4.47
N GLN A 170 14.20 -6.25 5.38
CA GLN A 170 15.56 -6.37 5.85
C GLN A 170 15.86 -7.68 6.60
N LYS A 171 14.89 -8.19 7.37
CA LYS A 171 15.01 -9.50 8.03
C LYS A 171 15.06 -10.63 7.00
N HIS A 172 14.17 -10.58 5.99
CA HIS A 172 14.15 -11.58 4.92
C HIS A 172 15.46 -11.57 4.09
N ALA A 173 15.96 -10.40 3.74
CA ALA A 173 17.22 -10.27 3.01
C ALA A 173 18.41 -10.88 3.78
N ARG A 174 18.48 -10.70 5.09
CA ARG A 174 19.56 -11.26 5.94
C ARG A 174 19.49 -12.77 6.10
N ILE A 175 18.28 -13.35 6.08
CA ILE A 175 18.11 -14.81 6.23
C ILE A 175 18.52 -15.53 4.94
N ASN A 176 18.38 -14.90 3.79
CA ASN A 176 18.64 -15.46 2.47
C ASN A 176 20.06 -15.16 1.94
N LEU A 177 20.93 -14.50 2.71
CA LEU A 177 22.35 -14.36 2.35
C LEU A 177 23.06 -15.69 2.58
N PRO A 178 23.76 -16.24 1.56
CA PRO A 178 24.62 -17.42 1.76
C PRO A 178 25.71 -17.08 2.80
N ARG A 179 25.87 -17.97 3.76
CA ARG A 179 26.98 -17.90 4.74
C ARG A 179 28.29 -18.26 4.08
#